data_bfd812aa02302f70a84f7b657a4ad875
#
_entry.id   bfd812aa02302f70a84f7b657a4ad875
#
_cell.length_a   1.000
_cell.length_b   1.000
_cell.length_c   1.000
_cell.angle_alpha   90.00
_cell.angle_beta   90.00
_cell.angle_gamma   90.00
#
_symmetry.space_group_name_H-M   'P 1'
#
loop_
_entity.id
_entity.type
_entity.pdbx_description
1 polymer ?
#
loop_
_entity_poly.entity_id
_entity_poly.type
_entity_poly.pdbx_seq_one_letter_code
_entity_poly.pdbx_strand_id
1 'polypeptide(L)'
;MGLKLCLIGYGKMGKMLANLATNYDCTVVSIIDPQQNNYHSEISLQSSGEAEVCIDFSHPSVVLDNIQKVLSYKKNMVVGTTGWFDHLEEVQKMVENSASGLIYGANFSIGMNIFNRLVAEAT
;
A
#
# COMPACT_ATOMS: atom_id res chain seq x y z
N MET A 1 -0.87 13.93 15.40
CA MET A 1 -0.08 13.58 14.23
C MET A 1 -0.45 12.20 13.76
N GLY A 2 -0.95 12.09 12.57
CA GLY A 2 -1.38 10.82 12.02
C GLY A 2 -0.37 10.22 11.06
N LEU A 3 -0.61 8.97 10.74
CA LEU A 3 0.15 8.26 9.71
C LEU A 3 -0.36 8.70 8.34
N LYS A 4 0.56 8.97 7.42
CA LYS A 4 0.22 9.41 6.06
C LYS A 4 0.26 8.23 5.11
N LEU A 5 -0.82 8.02 4.38
CA LEU A 5 -1.01 6.84 3.53
C LEU A 5 -1.14 7.23 2.06
N CYS A 6 -0.61 6.36 1.20
CA CYS A 6 -0.87 6.36 -0.22
C CYS A 6 -1.64 5.08 -0.57
N LEU A 7 -2.77 5.21 -1.22
CA LEU A 7 -3.55 4.06 -1.66
C LEU A 7 -3.24 3.76 -3.13
N ILE A 8 -2.85 2.52 -3.41
CA ILE A 8 -2.60 2.05 -4.77
C ILE A 8 -3.74 1.11 -5.12
N GLY A 9 -4.57 1.53 -6.07
CA GLY A 9 -5.84 0.91 -6.36
C GLY A 9 -6.95 1.55 -5.54
N TYR A 10 -7.94 2.08 -6.22
CA TYR A 10 -9.04 2.78 -5.55
C TYR A 10 -10.39 2.22 -5.97
N GLY A 11 -10.48 0.89 -5.91
CA GLY A 11 -11.74 0.19 -6.08
C GLY A 11 -12.46 0.11 -4.74
N LYS A 12 -13.23 -0.96 -4.56
CA LYS A 12 -14.04 -1.15 -3.36
C LYS A 12 -13.22 -1.12 -2.07
N MET A 13 -12.11 -1.84 -2.06
CA MET A 13 -11.25 -1.91 -0.87
C MET A 13 -10.55 -0.59 -0.58
N GLY A 14 -10.04 0.05 -1.63
CA GLY A 14 -9.37 1.35 -1.45
C GLY A 14 -10.30 2.40 -0.89
N LYS A 15 -11.52 2.46 -1.40
CA LYS A 15 -12.54 3.39 -0.90
C LYS A 15 -12.90 3.12 0.55
N MET A 16 -13.02 1.86 0.91
CA MET A 16 -13.30 1.48 2.29
C MET A 16 -12.18 1.90 3.23
N LEU A 17 -10.93 1.68 2.82
CA LEU A 17 -9.78 2.09 3.63
C LEU A 17 -9.73 3.61 3.80
N ALA A 18 -10.03 4.35 2.74
CA ALA A 18 -10.07 5.81 2.81
C ALA A 18 -11.10 6.29 3.84
N ASN A 19 -12.26 5.64 3.87
CA ASN A 19 -13.30 5.99 4.83
C ASN A 19 -12.91 5.63 6.27
N LEU A 20 -12.18 4.54 6.46
CA LEU A 20 -11.77 4.11 7.79
C LEU A 20 -10.56 4.87 8.32
N ALA A 21 -9.76 5.44 7.45
CA ALA A 21 -8.48 6.04 7.84
C ALA A 21 -8.65 7.11 8.94
N THR A 22 -9.66 7.97 8.81
CA THR A 22 -9.90 9.05 9.77
C THR A 22 -10.22 8.52 11.16
N ASN A 23 -10.82 7.32 11.25
CA ASN A 23 -11.15 6.71 12.54
C ASN A 23 -9.91 6.17 13.26
N TYR A 24 -8.79 6.05 12.57
CA TYR A 24 -7.55 5.50 13.12
C TYR A 24 -6.41 6.50 13.08
N ASP A 25 -6.74 7.79 13.02
CA ASP A 25 -5.74 8.87 12.96
C ASP A 25 -4.76 8.70 11.80
N CYS A 26 -5.30 8.34 10.65
CA CYS A 26 -4.53 8.22 9.41
C CYS A 26 -5.08 9.20 8.38
N THR A 27 -4.22 9.68 7.51
CA THR A 27 -4.60 10.60 6.44
C THR A 27 -4.18 10.01 5.10
N VAL A 28 -5.13 9.90 4.18
CA VAL A 28 -4.81 9.51 2.81
C VAL A 28 -4.32 10.74 2.07
N VAL A 29 -3.03 10.80 1.79
CA VAL A 29 -2.40 11.95 1.14
C VAL A 29 -2.32 11.81 -0.37
N SER A 30 -2.43 10.57 -0.88
CA SER A 30 -2.48 10.37 -2.32
C SER A 30 -3.19 9.06 -2.67
N ILE A 31 -3.72 9.03 -3.88
CA ILE A 31 -4.40 7.86 -4.44
C ILE A 31 -3.84 7.65 -5.84
N ILE A 32 -3.47 6.42 -6.14
CA ILE A 32 -2.93 6.03 -7.43
C ILE A 32 -3.84 4.97 -8.02
N ASP A 33 -4.47 5.28 -9.15
CA ASP A 33 -5.32 4.33 -9.84
C ASP A 33 -5.37 4.69 -11.33
N PRO A 34 -4.66 3.92 -12.18
CA PRO A 34 -4.59 4.23 -13.62
C PRO A 34 -5.93 4.11 -14.34
N GLN A 35 -6.92 3.47 -13.74
CA GLN A 35 -8.23 3.31 -14.34
C GLN A 35 -9.19 4.47 -14.03
N GLN A 36 -8.77 5.41 -13.20
CA GLN A 36 -9.60 6.53 -12.79
C GLN A 36 -8.90 7.85 -13.06
N ASN A 37 -9.53 8.71 -13.83
CA ASN A 37 -8.91 9.96 -14.30
C ASN A 37 -8.68 11.00 -13.23
N ASN A 38 -9.31 10.86 -12.08
CA ASN A 38 -9.22 11.85 -11.00
C ASN A 38 -8.00 11.67 -10.11
N TYR A 39 -7.25 10.59 -10.31
CA TYR A 39 -6.14 10.23 -9.44
C TYR A 39 -4.87 10.04 -10.25
N HIS A 40 -3.75 9.86 -9.54
CA HIS A 40 -2.49 9.59 -10.22
C HIS A 40 -2.54 8.28 -10.98
N SER A 41 -1.88 8.21 -12.12
CA SER A 41 -1.85 7.00 -12.94
C SER A 41 -0.63 6.13 -12.69
N GLU A 42 0.40 6.66 -12.04
CA GLU A 42 1.66 5.94 -11.81
C GLU A 42 2.19 6.17 -10.42
N ILE A 43 2.96 5.19 -9.93
CA ILE A 43 3.72 5.32 -8.70
C ILE A 43 5.02 6.07 -9.00
N SER A 44 5.23 7.19 -8.32
CA SER A 44 6.42 8.01 -8.49
C SER A 44 6.76 8.69 -7.18
N LEU A 45 7.90 9.36 -7.12
CA LEU A 45 8.21 10.19 -5.96
C LEU A 45 7.16 11.28 -5.77
N GLN A 46 6.66 11.83 -6.85
CA GLN A 46 5.65 12.87 -6.79
C GLN A 46 4.30 12.32 -6.33
N SER A 47 3.85 11.20 -6.89
CA SER A 47 2.53 10.66 -6.57
C SER A 47 2.47 10.02 -5.19
N SER A 48 3.55 9.39 -4.73
CA SER A 48 3.62 8.83 -3.38
C SER A 48 3.99 9.88 -2.33
N GLY A 49 4.73 10.90 -2.73
CA GLY A 49 4.97 12.12 -2.00
C GLY A 49 5.25 11.97 -0.52
N GLU A 50 4.37 12.55 0.29
CA GLU A 50 4.51 12.59 1.74
C GLU A 50 4.11 11.30 2.44
N ALA A 51 3.59 10.30 1.74
CA ALA A 51 3.13 9.08 2.36
C ALA A 51 4.27 8.34 3.05
N GLU A 52 3.98 7.81 4.22
CA GLU A 52 4.90 6.97 4.97
C GLU A 52 4.69 5.50 4.62
N VAL A 53 3.47 5.13 4.28
CA VAL A 53 3.07 3.77 3.96
C VAL A 53 2.20 3.78 2.71
N CYS A 54 2.48 2.86 1.80
CA CYS A 54 1.64 2.63 0.62
C CYS A 54 0.85 1.34 0.84
N ILE A 55 -0.44 1.38 0.57
CA ILE A 55 -1.32 0.22 0.71
C ILE A 55 -1.83 -0.17 -0.68
N ASP A 56 -1.53 -1.40 -1.09
CA ASP A 56 -1.84 -1.89 -2.42
C ASP A 56 -3.01 -2.86 -2.42
N PHE A 57 -4.11 -2.46 -3.07
CA PHE A 57 -5.22 -3.33 -3.43
C PHE A 57 -5.48 -3.17 -4.94
N SER A 58 -4.46 -3.45 -5.73
CA SER A 58 -4.51 -3.31 -7.18
C SER A 58 -4.82 -4.65 -7.86
N HIS A 59 -4.02 -5.06 -8.81
CA HIS A 59 -4.21 -6.30 -9.55
C HIS A 59 -2.98 -7.19 -9.48
N PRO A 60 -3.15 -8.53 -9.54
CA PRO A 60 -2.00 -9.43 -9.54
C PRO A 60 -1.01 -9.15 -10.67
N SER A 61 -1.49 -8.64 -11.80
CA SER A 61 -0.63 -8.37 -12.95
C SER A 61 0.34 -7.22 -12.74
N VAL A 62 0.09 -6.33 -11.77
CA VAL A 62 0.93 -5.14 -11.56
C VAL A 62 1.54 -5.07 -10.16
N VAL A 63 1.16 -5.97 -9.26
CA VAL A 63 1.54 -5.86 -7.86
C VAL A 63 3.05 -5.98 -7.65
N LEU A 64 3.73 -6.87 -8.37
CA LEU A 64 5.17 -7.03 -8.22
C LEU A 64 5.92 -5.77 -8.64
N ASP A 65 5.50 -5.16 -9.74
CA ASP A 65 6.07 -3.92 -10.19
C ASP A 65 5.82 -2.78 -9.20
N ASN A 66 4.61 -2.75 -8.65
CA ASN A 66 4.26 -1.77 -7.62
C ASN A 66 5.12 -1.93 -6.37
N ILE A 67 5.35 -3.18 -5.92
CA ILE A 67 6.20 -3.46 -4.77
C ILE A 67 7.61 -2.92 -5.03
N GLN A 68 8.16 -3.24 -6.18
CA GLN A 68 9.51 -2.81 -6.53
C GLN A 68 9.63 -1.27 -6.49
N LYS A 69 8.68 -0.58 -7.05
CA LYS A 69 8.67 0.87 -7.10
C LYS A 69 8.56 1.50 -5.70
N VAL A 70 7.59 1.00 -4.91
CA VAL A 70 7.38 1.54 -3.56
C VAL A 70 8.63 1.37 -2.70
N LEU A 71 9.22 0.19 -2.73
CA LEU A 71 10.44 -0.07 -1.95
C LEU A 71 11.61 0.79 -2.43
N SER A 72 11.68 1.06 -3.74
CA SER A 72 12.75 1.91 -4.28
C SER A 72 12.63 3.36 -3.80
N TYR A 73 11.43 3.80 -3.45
CA TYR A 73 11.20 5.13 -2.91
C TYR A 73 11.26 5.16 -1.38
N LYS A 74 11.72 4.08 -0.76
CA LYS A 74 11.93 3.96 0.68
C LYS A 74 10.65 4.13 1.49
N LYS A 75 9.52 3.69 0.94
CA LYS A 75 8.24 3.67 1.63
C LYS A 75 7.97 2.27 2.17
N ASN A 76 7.32 2.19 3.32
CA ASN A 76 6.81 0.93 3.83
C ASN A 76 5.55 0.55 3.06
N MET A 77 5.22 -0.73 3.03
CA MET A 77 4.14 -1.20 2.17
C MET A 77 3.27 -2.25 2.85
N VAL A 78 1.97 -2.14 2.63
CA VAL A 78 0.98 -3.16 2.98
C VAL A 78 0.37 -3.64 1.67
N VAL A 79 0.39 -4.95 1.43
CA VAL A 79 -0.12 -5.53 0.19
C VAL A 79 -1.30 -6.42 0.48
N GLY A 80 -2.49 -6.01 0.01
CA GLY A 80 -3.70 -6.83 0.10
C GLY A 80 -4.04 -7.53 -1.20
N THR A 81 -3.34 -7.22 -2.28
CA THR A 81 -3.54 -7.86 -3.57
C THR A 81 -3.10 -9.32 -3.48
N THR A 82 -3.90 -10.22 -4.06
CA THR A 82 -3.61 -11.65 -4.09
C THR A 82 -3.02 -12.06 -5.45
N GLY A 83 -2.72 -13.35 -5.59
CA GLY A 83 -2.30 -13.90 -6.89
C GLY A 83 -0.82 -13.74 -7.21
N TRP A 84 0.01 -13.34 -6.24
CA TRP A 84 1.44 -13.15 -6.47
C TRP A 84 2.32 -14.00 -5.53
N PHE A 85 1.72 -14.85 -4.73
CA PHE A 85 2.46 -15.56 -3.67
C PHE A 85 3.49 -16.55 -4.19
N ASP A 86 3.40 -16.93 -5.47
CA ASP A 86 4.45 -17.74 -6.09
C ASP A 86 5.78 -17.00 -6.18
N HIS A 87 5.75 -15.68 -6.00
CA HIS A 87 6.93 -14.81 -6.07
C HIS A 87 7.38 -14.31 -4.71
N LEU A 88 6.97 -14.99 -3.62
CA LEU A 88 7.34 -14.53 -2.27
C LEU A 88 8.85 -14.46 -2.05
N GLU A 89 9.60 -15.42 -2.57
CA GLU A 89 11.06 -15.39 -2.41
C GLU A 89 11.67 -14.17 -3.09
N GLU A 90 11.18 -13.85 -4.27
CA GLU A 90 11.63 -12.68 -5.02
C GLU A 90 11.34 -11.39 -4.26
N VAL A 91 10.12 -11.28 -3.73
CA VAL A 91 9.71 -10.12 -2.94
C VAL A 91 10.52 -10.03 -1.64
N GLN A 92 10.78 -11.15 -1.00
CA GLN A 92 11.60 -11.16 0.22
C GLN A 92 12.98 -10.57 -0.04
N LYS A 93 13.59 -10.91 -1.17
CA LYS A 93 14.87 -10.34 -1.54
C LYS A 93 14.80 -8.85 -1.81
N MET A 94 13.71 -8.39 -2.44
CA MET A 94 13.50 -6.97 -2.64
C MET A 94 13.43 -6.22 -1.31
N VAL A 95 12.70 -6.77 -0.34
CA VAL A 95 12.57 -6.16 0.98
C VAL A 95 13.91 -6.14 1.70
N GLU A 96 14.65 -7.24 1.68
CA GLU A 96 15.96 -7.34 2.32
C GLU A 96 16.95 -6.33 1.76
N ASN A 97 16.85 -6.02 0.47
CA ASN A 97 17.72 -5.06 -0.19
C ASN A 97 17.21 -3.61 -0.09
N SER A 98 16.09 -3.40 0.58
CA SER A 98 15.52 -2.07 0.76
C SER A 98 15.70 -1.60 2.21
N ALA A 99 15.39 -0.34 2.46
CA ALA A 99 15.37 0.22 3.80
C ALA A 99 13.96 0.15 4.42
N SER A 100 13.03 -0.56 3.79
CA SER A 100 11.62 -0.53 4.15
C SER A 100 11.11 -1.90 4.56
N GLY A 101 9.89 -1.92 5.13
CA GLY A 101 9.21 -3.14 5.50
C GLY A 101 7.99 -3.38 4.63
N LEU A 102 7.56 -4.64 4.58
CA LEU A 102 6.37 -5.03 3.82
C LEU A 102 5.56 -6.03 4.63
N ILE A 103 4.25 -5.81 4.68
CA ILE A 103 3.29 -6.72 5.30
C ILE A 103 2.28 -7.09 4.23
N TYR A 104 1.83 -8.33 4.21
CA TYR A 104 0.84 -8.76 3.23
C TYR A 104 -0.23 -9.64 3.86
N GLY A 105 -1.37 -9.70 3.21
CA GLY A 105 -2.48 -10.53 3.60
C GLY A 105 -3.33 -10.88 2.40
N ALA A 106 -4.12 -11.95 2.52
CA ALA A 106 -4.81 -12.53 1.36
C ALA A 106 -6.29 -12.18 1.26
N ASN A 107 -6.91 -11.61 2.29
CA ASN A 107 -8.34 -11.28 2.22
C ASN A 107 -8.66 -10.04 3.03
N PHE A 108 -9.91 -9.60 2.94
CA PHE A 108 -10.39 -8.38 3.58
C PHE A 108 -10.14 -8.38 5.09
N SER A 109 -10.49 -9.48 5.77
CA SER A 109 -10.33 -9.54 7.23
C SER A 109 -8.86 -9.44 7.63
N ILE A 110 -7.98 -10.09 6.89
CA ILE A 110 -6.54 -10.01 7.13
C ILE A 110 -6.04 -8.60 6.84
N GLY A 111 -6.53 -7.98 5.75
CA GLY A 111 -6.17 -6.62 5.42
C GLY A 111 -6.54 -5.63 6.53
N MET A 112 -7.72 -5.78 7.09
CA MET A 112 -8.17 -4.93 8.20
C MET A 112 -7.33 -5.14 9.45
N ASN A 113 -6.97 -6.39 9.75
CA ASN A 113 -6.10 -6.68 10.88
C ASN A 113 -4.71 -6.06 10.70
N ILE A 114 -4.18 -6.15 9.50
CA ILE A 114 -2.88 -5.54 9.19
C ILE A 114 -2.96 -4.02 9.35
N PHE A 115 -4.02 -3.41 8.85
CA PHE A 115 -4.24 -1.97 8.99
C PHE A 115 -4.28 -1.56 10.46
N ASN A 116 -5.03 -2.28 11.28
CA ASN A 116 -5.12 -1.99 12.70
C ASN A 116 -3.77 -2.14 13.41
N ARG A 117 -2.98 -3.15 13.05
CA ARG A 117 -1.63 -3.33 13.59
C ARG A 117 -0.73 -2.17 13.21
N LEU A 118 -0.80 -1.75 11.96
CA LEU A 118 0.02 -0.64 11.47
C LEU A 118 -0.26 0.63 12.27
N VAL A 119 -1.54 0.91 12.50
CA VAL A 119 -1.95 2.07 13.30
C VAL A 119 -1.45 1.93 14.73
N ALA A 120 -1.57 0.76 15.34
CA ALA A 120 -1.11 0.52 16.69
C ALA A 120 0.40 0.73 16.83
N GLU A 121 1.17 0.30 15.84
CA GLU A 121 2.63 0.49 15.84
C GLU A 121 3.01 1.96 15.64
N ALA A 122 2.18 2.72 14.93
CA ALA A 122 2.44 4.14 14.69
C ALA A 122 2.14 5.01 15.92
N THR A 123 1.32 4.52 16.82
CA THR A 123 0.97 5.26 18.04
C THR A 123 1.81 4.84 19.23
#